data_ecba3c1667bd2fea681b51a7c8f3ae6c
#
_entry.id   ecba3c1667bd2fea681b51a7c8f3ae6c
#
_cell.length_a   1.000
_cell.length_b   1.000
_cell.length_c   1.000
_cell.angle_alpha   90.00
_cell.angle_beta   90.00
_cell.angle_gamma   90.00
#
_symmetry.space_group_name_H-M   'P 1'
#
loop_
_entity.id
_entity.type
_entity.pdbx_description
1 polymer ?
#
loop_
_entity_poly.entity_id
_entity_poly.type
_entity_poly.pdbx_seq_one_letter_code
_entity_poly.pdbx_strand_id
1 'polypeptide(L)'
;MDTATIVQLADKIMADLGAGYSESIYQNALHRKLTKLDETCTMEKTIPVVYEGDTLGTCRADLVMLTHVIEVKAVRKMPYGAGKQVCKYVKHLAEMDKVVRIGLVINFNQESEQIESMEFNADVNYDNDTLKRRKLSSASDD
;
A
#
# COMPACT_ATOMS: atom_id res chain seq x y z
N MET A 1 0.90 14.40 -3.65
CA MET A 1 -0.44 13.84 -3.31
C MET A 1 -0.37 13.23 -1.93
N ASP A 2 -1.35 13.47 -1.09
CA ASP A 2 -1.36 12.94 0.27
C ASP A 2 -2.13 11.62 0.37
N THR A 3 -1.98 10.95 1.51
CA THR A 3 -2.65 9.66 1.77
C THR A 3 -4.17 9.78 1.68
N ALA A 4 -4.74 10.86 2.21
CA ALA A 4 -6.19 11.04 2.19
C ALA A 4 -6.75 11.07 0.76
N THR A 5 -6.06 11.74 -0.15
CA THR A 5 -6.44 11.78 -1.56
C THR A 5 -6.36 10.40 -2.21
N ILE A 6 -5.29 9.65 -1.92
CA ILE A 6 -5.14 8.29 -2.45
C ILE A 6 -6.30 7.40 -1.97
N VAL A 7 -6.63 7.47 -0.69
CA VAL A 7 -7.73 6.69 -0.11
C VAL A 7 -9.07 7.08 -0.73
N GLN A 8 -9.29 8.37 -1.00
CA GLN A 8 -10.50 8.83 -1.68
C GLN A 8 -10.62 8.26 -3.10
N LEU A 9 -9.51 8.16 -3.83
CA LEU A 9 -9.51 7.52 -5.15
C LEU A 9 -9.89 6.04 -5.04
N ALA A 10 -9.35 5.34 -4.04
CA ALA A 10 -9.69 3.94 -3.78
C ALA A 10 -11.17 3.79 -3.41
N ASP A 11 -11.69 4.69 -2.59
CA ASP A 11 -13.10 4.69 -2.19
C ASP A 11 -14.02 4.84 -3.42
N LYS A 12 -13.66 5.71 -4.34
CA LYS A 12 -14.39 5.87 -5.61
C LYS A 12 -14.35 4.60 -6.45
N ILE A 13 -13.20 3.94 -6.52
CA ILE A 13 -13.07 2.66 -7.23
C ILE A 13 -14.00 1.61 -6.62
N MET A 14 -14.01 1.49 -5.30
CA MET A 14 -14.88 0.52 -4.62
C MET A 14 -16.36 0.84 -4.85
N ALA A 15 -16.74 2.11 -4.82
CA ALA A 15 -18.11 2.53 -5.11
C ALA A 15 -18.53 2.17 -6.54
N ASP A 16 -17.63 2.31 -7.50
CA ASP A 16 -17.92 2.03 -8.90
C ASP A 16 -17.90 0.54 -9.24
N LEU A 17 -16.93 -0.22 -8.71
CA LEU A 17 -16.73 -1.63 -9.06
C LEU A 17 -17.40 -2.60 -8.10
N GLY A 18 -17.47 -2.27 -6.82
CA GLY A 18 -17.94 -3.18 -5.81
C GLY A 18 -16.96 -4.32 -5.53
N ALA A 19 -17.38 -5.27 -4.69
CA ALA A 19 -16.61 -6.47 -4.39
C ALA A 19 -16.68 -7.50 -5.54
N GLY A 20 -15.85 -8.53 -5.47
CA GLY A 20 -15.91 -9.67 -6.39
C GLY A 20 -14.76 -9.75 -7.39
N TYR A 21 -13.87 -8.77 -7.40
CA TYR A 21 -12.73 -8.77 -8.31
C TYR A 21 -11.44 -9.19 -7.60
N SER A 22 -10.45 -9.60 -8.40
CA SER A 22 -9.12 -9.92 -7.87
C SER A 22 -8.35 -8.65 -7.49
N GLU A 23 -7.31 -8.81 -6.67
CA GLU A 23 -6.41 -7.72 -6.30
C GLU A 23 -5.90 -6.94 -7.50
N SER A 24 -5.52 -7.65 -8.57
CA SER A 24 -4.95 -7.01 -9.76
C SER A 24 -5.90 -6.04 -10.44
N ILE A 25 -7.20 -6.28 -10.39
CA ILE A 25 -8.21 -5.38 -10.96
C ILE A 25 -8.23 -4.06 -10.20
N TYR A 26 -8.26 -4.11 -8.87
CA TYR A 26 -8.24 -2.91 -8.04
C TYR A 26 -6.91 -2.16 -8.15
N GLN A 27 -5.81 -2.90 -8.20
CA GLN A 27 -4.48 -2.34 -8.40
C GLN A 27 -4.39 -1.57 -9.72
N ASN A 28 -4.86 -2.18 -10.80
CA ASN A 28 -4.88 -1.55 -12.13
C ASN A 28 -5.77 -0.30 -12.14
N ALA A 29 -6.91 -0.35 -11.47
CA ALA A 29 -7.82 0.78 -11.37
C ALA A 29 -7.17 1.96 -10.63
N LEU A 30 -6.51 1.68 -9.51
CA LEU A 30 -5.82 2.73 -8.74
C LEU A 30 -4.65 3.32 -9.53
N HIS A 31 -3.84 2.47 -10.16
CA HIS A 31 -2.76 2.93 -11.03
C HIS A 31 -3.27 3.86 -12.13
N ARG A 32 -4.36 3.48 -12.79
CA ARG A 32 -4.98 4.30 -13.84
C ARG A 32 -5.42 5.67 -13.32
N LYS A 33 -6.05 5.71 -12.14
CA LYS A 33 -6.47 7.00 -11.55
C LYS A 33 -5.29 7.88 -11.20
N LEU A 34 -4.25 7.31 -10.62
CA LEU A 34 -3.04 8.05 -10.25
C LEU A 34 -2.32 8.61 -11.47
N THR A 35 -2.13 7.81 -12.52
CA THR A 35 -1.45 8.25 -13.72
C THR A 35 -2.25 9.31 -14.49
N LYS A 36 -3.57 9.27 -14.45
CA LYS A 36 -4.42 10.31 -15.04
C LYS A 36 -4.29 11.64 -14.32
N LEU A 37 -3.84 11.65 -13.07
CA LEU A 37 -3.58 12.87 -12.30
C LEU A 37 -2.11 13.30 -12.40
N ASP A 38 -1.39 12.76 -13.39
CA ASP A 38 0.03 13.04 -13.64
C ASP A 38 0.96 12.63 -12.47
N GLU A 39 0.48 11.72 -11.62
CA GLU A 39 1.31 11.16 -10.57
C GLU A 39 2.22 10.06 -11.13
N THR A 40 3.50 10.10 -10.75
CA THR A 40 4.43 9.02 -11.07
C THR A 40 4.06 7.79 -10.23
N CYS A 41 3.72 6.71 -10.90
CA CYS A 41 3.33 5.47 -10.22
C CYS A 41 3.77 4.26 -11.04
N THR A 42 4.62 3.42 -10.44
CA THR A 42 5.12 2.19 -11.06
C THR A 42 4.38 1.00 -10.44
N MET A 43 3.81 0.15 -11.29
CA MET A 43 3.19 -1.10 -10.84
C MET A 43 4.22 -2.21 -10.73
N GLU A 44 4.04 -3.03 -9.70
CA GLU A 44 4.80 -4.28 -9.52
C GLU A 44 6.31 -4.06 -9.58
N LYS A 45 6.76 -3.01 -8.87
CA LYS A 45 8.17 -2.65 -8.85
C LYS A 45 8.99 -3.68 -8.09
N THR A 46 10.04 -4.19 -8.72
CA THR A 46 11.02 -5.08 -8.09
C THR A 46 11.94 -4.27 -7.19
N ILE A 47 12.07 -4.71 -5.94
CA ILE A 47 12.90 -4.08 -4.92
C ILE A 47 13.96 -5.09 -4.46
N PRO A 48 15.27 -4.76 -4.56
CA PRO A 48 16.30 -5.67 -4.08
C PRO A 48 16.28 -5.76 -2.54
N VAL A 49 16.46 -6.97 -2.04
CA VAL A 49 16.60 -7.23 -0.60
C VAL A 49 18.11 -7.40 -0.33
N VAL A 50 18.68 -6.42 0.35
CA VAL A 50 20.11 -6.40 0.65
C VAL A 50 20.33 -6.76 2.11
N TYR A 51 21.30 -7.67 2.37
CA TYR A 51 21.67 -8.06 3.71
C TYR A 51 23.19 -8.20 3.78
N GLU A 52 23.79 -7.52 4.74
CA GLU A 52 25.25 -7.50 4.92
C GLU A 52 26.02 -7.14 3.62
N GLY A 53 25.48 -6.21 2.86
CA GLY A 53 26.07 -5.74 1.61
C GLY A 53 25.79 -6.58 0.38
N ASP A 54 25.14 -7.74 0.53
CA ASP A 54 24.82 -8.65 -0.57
C ASP A 54 23.34 -8.63 -0.90
N THR A 55 23.02 -8.65 -2.20
CA THR A 55 21.64 -8.81 -2.64
C THR A 55 21.26 -10.30 -2.55
N LEU A 56 20.32 -10.61 -1.67
CA LEU A 56 19.88 -11.98 -1.44
C LEU A 56 18.76 -12.41 -2.38
N GLY A 57 18.05 -11.44 -2.94
CA GLY A 57 16.90 -11.68 -3.81
C GLY A 57 16.12 -10.39 -3.99
N THR A 58 14.89 -10.54 -4.43
CA THR A 58 14.02 -9.38 -4.67
C THR A 58 12.64 -9.63 -4.07
N CYS A 59 11.95 -8.53 -3.74
CA CYS A 59 10.52 -8.54 -3.47
C CYS A 59 9.83 -7.62 -4.47
N ARG A 60 8.50 -7.61 -4.48
CA ARG A 60 7.73 -6.82 -5.43
C ARG A 60 6.66 -6.03 -4.70
N ALA A 61 6.66 -4.71 -4.89
CA ALA A 61 5.63 -3.84 -4.35
C ALA A 61 4.56 -3.59 -5.41
N ASP A 62 3.30 -3.57 -5.00
CA ASP A 62 2.18 -3.42 -5.93
C ASP A 62 2.23 -2.09 -6.66
N LEU A 63 2.34 -0.98 -5.93
CA LEU A 63 2.41 0.36 -6.49
C LEU A 63 3.47 1.18 -5.76
N VAL A 64 4.33 1.86 -6.51
CA VAL A 64 5.34 2.75 -5.95
C VAL A 64 5.21 4.12 -6.59
N MET A 65 4.89 5.11 -5.75
CA MET A 65 4.86 6.52 -6.11
C MET A 65 6.15 7.19 -5.61
N LEU A 66 6.31 8.48 -5.87
CA LEU A 66 7.47 9.21 -5.36
C LEU A 66 7.51 9.24 -3.82
N THR A 67 6.36 9.33 -3.17
CA THR A 67 6.26 9.47 -1.71
C THR A 67 5.71 8.23 -1.01
N HIS A 68 4.99 7.36 -1.71
CA HIS A 68 4.25 6.23 -1.12
C HIS A 68 4.61 4.90 -1.77
N VAL A 69 4.66 3.86 -0.95
CA VAL A 69 4.56 2.47 -1.41
C VAL A 69 3.18 1.99 -0.99
N ILE A 70 2.43 1.45 -1.94
CA ILE A 70 1.06 1.00 -1.69
C ILE A 70 0.97 -0.51 -1.91
N GLU A 71 0.47 -1.22 -0.89
CA GLU A 71 0.07 -2.62 -0.98
C GLU A 71 -1.45 -2.68 -1.12
N VAL A 72 -1.90 -3.33 -2.17
CA VAL A 72 -3.34 -3.49 -2.44
C VAL A 72 -3.77 -4.88 -1.99
N LYS A 73 -4.84 -4.95 -1.24
CA LYS A 73 -5.48 -6.20 -0.83
C LYS A 73 -6.95 -6.20 -1.25
N ALA A 74 -7.48 -7.40 -1.44
CA ALA A 74 -8.90 -7.60 -1.75
C ALA A 74 -9.38 -8.81 -0.98
N VAL A 75 -9.51 -8.66 0.33
CA VAL A 75 -9.81 -9.74 1.27
C VAL A 75 -10.93 -9.33 2.21
N ARG A 76 -11.51 -10.31 2.91
CA ARG A 76 -12.57 -10.04 3.88
C ARG A 76 -12.02 -9.53 5.20
N LYS A 77 -10.79 -9.92 5.53
CA LYS A 77 -10.14 -9.51 6.76
C LYS A 77 -8.67 -9.21 6.45
N MET A 78 -8.23 -8.02 6.81
CA MET A 78 -6.86 -7.58 6.58
C MET A 78 -5.85 -8.51 7.27
N PRO A 79 -4.88 -9.09 6.54
CA PRO A 79 -3.82 -9.90 7.16
C PRO A 79 -2.91 -9.04 8.05
N TYR A 80 -2.53 -9.56 9.21
CA TYR A 80 -1.62 -8.87 10.12
C TYR A 80 -0.25 -8.56 9.49
N GLY A 81 0.19 -9.41 8.56
CA GLY A 81 1.50 -9.24 7.92
C GLY A 81 1.57 -8.11 6.89
N ALA A 82 0.43 -7.55 6.47
CA ALA A 82 0.40 -6.54 5.42
C ALA A 82 1.18 -5.27 5.81
N GLY A 83 1.02 -4.81 7.04
CA GLY A 83 1.75 -3.64 7.54
C GLY A 83 3.25 -3.88 7.61
N LYS A 84 3.68 -5.04 8.08
CA LYS A 84 5.11 -5.41 8.12
C LYS A 84 5.71 -5.44 6.72
N GLN A 85 4.97 -5.97 5.76
CA GLN A 85 5.43 -6.08 4.38
C GLN A 85 5.68 -4.70 3.78
N VAL A 86 4.74 -3.78 3.92
CA VAL A 86 4.88 -2.45 3.35
C VAL A 86 5.99 -1.65 4.05
N CYS A 87 6.18 -1.83 5.35
CA CYS A 87 7.29 -1.21 6.08
C CYS A 87 8.64 -1.67 5.56
N LYS A 88 8.78 -2.96 5.24
CA LYS A 88 10.02 -3.49 4.65
C LYS A 88 10.31 -2.88 3.28
N TYR A 89 9.28 -2.71 2.46
CA TYR A 89 9.45 -2.08 1.15
C TYR A 89 9.93 -0.64 1.27
N VAL A 90 9.32 0.14 2.16
CA VAL A 90 9.73 1.53 2.40
C VAL A 90 11.18 1.59 2.86
N LYS A 91 11.57 0.70 3.78
CA LYS A 91 12.94 0.64 4.30
C LYS A 91 13.95 0.37 3.18
N HIS A 92 13.69 -0.63 2.33
CA HIS A 92 14.60 -0.96 1.24
C HIS A 92 14.68 0.15 0.20
N LEU A 93 13.57 0.80 -0.11
CA LEU A 93 13.55 1.92 -1.04
C LEU A 93 14.30 3.13 -0.49
N ALA A 94 14.20 3.40 0.81
CA ALA A 94 14.94 4.48 1.45
C ALA A 94 16.46 4.24 1.37
N GLU A 95 16.90 2.98 1.47
CA GLU A 95 18.32 2.60 1.31
C GLU A 95 18.83 2.85 -0.12
N MET A 96 17.94 2.98 -1.09
CA MET A 96 18.25 3.27 -2.48
C MET A 96 18.16 4.76 -2.82
N ASP A 97 18.24 5.64 -1.84
CA ASP A 97 18.11 7.10 -1.98
C ASP A 97 16.77 7.53 -2.58
N LYS A 98 15.72 6.78 -2.35
CA LYS A 98 14.38 7.16 -2.75
C LYS A 98 13.75 8.08 -1.70
N VAL A 99 12.92 9.01 -2.16
CA VAL A 99 12.21 9.94 -1.25
C VAL A 99 10.94 9.33 -0.66
N VAL A 100 10.71 8.06 -0.89
CA VAL A 100 9.56 7.35 -0.34
C VAL A 100 9.66 7.30 1.19
N ARG A 101 8.60 7.74 1.88
CA ARG A 101 8.57 7.78 3.34
C ARG A 101 7.33 7.12 3.93
N ILE A 102 6.33 6.83 3.11
CA ILE A 102 5.03 6.36 3.58
C ILE A 102 4.72 5.00 2.96
N GLY A 103 4.42 4.03 3.81
CA GLY A 103 3.84 2.76 3.42
C GLY A 103 2.35 2.79 3.66
N LEU A 104 1.57 2.39 2.67
CA LEU A 104 0.12 2.43 2.72
C LEU A 104 -0.44 1.07 2.30
N VAL A 105 -1.22 0.46 3.18
CA VAL A 105 -1.98 -0.74 2.84
C VAL A 105 -3.42 -0.31 2.57
N ILE A 106 -3.95 -0.67 1.42
CA ILE A 106 -5.35 -0.42 1.06
C ILE A 106 -6.02 -1.75 0.81
N ASN A 107 -7.04 -2.06 1.61
CA ASN A 107 -7.86 -3.24 1.39
C ASN A 107 -9.21 -2.85 0.81
N PHE A 108 -9.51 -3.38 -0.37
CA PHE A 108 -10.85 -3.34 -0.95
C PHE A 108 -11.63 -4.48 -0.29
N ASN A 109 -12.23 -4.20 0.86
CA ASN A 109 -12.79 -5.23 1.72
C ASN A 109 -13.95 -5.95 1.03
N GLN A 110 -13.81 -7.26 0.89
CA GLN A 110 -14.75 -8.07 0.12
C GLN A 110 -16.00 -8.45 0.91
N GLU A 111 -16.04 -8.13 2.21
CA GLU A 111 -17.19 -8.35 3.05
C GLU A 111 -18.00 -7.07 3.24
N SER A 112 -17.35 -6.00 3.69
CA SER A 112 -18.01 -4.71 3.93
C SER A 112 -18.26 -3.90 2.67
N GLU A 113 -17.53 -4.21 1.59
CA GLU A 113 -17.52 -3.44 0.34
C GLU A 113 -17.10 -1.99 0.54
N GLN A 114 -16.18 -1.78 1.48
CA GLN A 114 -15.62 -0.49 1.82
C GLN A 114 -14.10 -0.56 1.82
N ILE A 115 -13.46 0.61 1.77
CA ILE A 115 -12.00 0.69 1.86
C ILE A 115 -11.56 0.68 3.31
N GLU A 116 -10.55 -0.12 3.59
CA GLU A 116 -9.78 -0.07 4.83
C GLU A 116 -8.36 0.33 4.49
N SER A 117 -7.73 1.16 5.32
CA SER A 117 -6.35 1.57 5.07
C SER A 117 -5.54 1.61 6.35
N MET A 118 -4.23 1.35 6.20
CA MET A 118 -3.24 1.51 7.27
C MET A 118 -2.07 2.30 6.70
N GLU A 119 -1.64 3.34 7.39
CA GLU A 119 -0.51 4.15 7.01
C GLU A 119 0.65 3.95 7.97
N PHE A 120 1.85 3.82 7.43
CA PHE A 120 3.09 3.66 8.19
C PHE A 120 4.11 4.67 7.70
N ASN A 121 4.76 5.36 8.63
CA ASN A 121 5.78 6.34 8.32
C ASN A 121 7.16 5.72 8.53
N ALA A 122 8.07 5.90 7.56
CA ALA A 122 9.42 5.33 7.61
C ALA A 122 10.25 5.84 8.79
N ASP A 123 9.93 7.01 9.32
CA ASP A 123 10.66 7.62 10.43
C ASP A 123 10.23 7.09 11.80
N VAL A 124 9.24 6.19 11.82
CA VAL A 124 8.72 5.58 13.05
C VAL A 124 9.10 4.11 13.08
N ASN A 125 9.67 3.66 14.20
CA ASN A 125 9.93 2.26 14.43
C ASN A 125 8.68 1.58 15.00
N TYR A 126 8.16 0.61 14.27
CA TYR A 126 7.02 -0.19 14.71
C TYR A 126 7.51 -1.56 15.16
N ASP A 127 7.21 -1.94 16.40
CA ASP A 127 7.47 -3.30 16.83
C ASP A 127 6.40 -4.26 16.28
N ASN A 128 6.63 -5.57 16.42
CA ASN A 128 5.71 -6.57 15.89
C ASN A 128 4.31 -6.47 16.51
N ASP A 129 4.24 -6.17 17.79
CA ASP A 129 2.94 -6.08 18.48
C ASP A 129 2.17 -4.84 18.03
N THR A 130 2.85 -3.71 17.89
CA THR A 130 2.24 -2.47 17.36
C THR A 130 1.69 -2.70 15.96
N LEU A 131 2.46 -3.34 15.08
CA LEU A 131 2.02 -3.63 13.71
C LEU A 131 0.80 -4.55 13.68
N LYS A 132 0.77 -5.56 14.54
CA LYS A 132 -0.36 -6.51 14.62
C LYS A 132 -1.62 -5.88 15.17
N ARG A 133 -1.48 -4.91 16.09
CA ARG A 133 -2.60 -4.29 16.80
C ARG A 133 -3.06 -2.99 16.17
N ARG A 134 -2.35 -2.50 15.14
CA ARG A 134 -2.68 -1.22 14.53
C ARG A 134 -4.11 -1.25 14.00
N LYS A 135 -4.90 -0.28 14.45
CA LYS A 135 -6.30 -0.17 14.06
C LYS A 135 -6.42 0.19 12.59
N LEU A 136 -7.29 -0.52 11.88
CA LEU A 136 -7.63 -0.19 10.50
C LEU A 136 -8.47 1.08 10.46
N SER A 137 -8.15 1.95 9.48
CA SER A 137 -8.98 3.10 9.15
C SER A 137 -9.88 2.75 7.98
N SER A 138 -11.12 3.23 8.00
CA SER A 138 -12.05 3.06 6.89
C SER A 138 -12.40 4.41 6.32
N ALA A 139 -12.46 4.52 4.98
CA ALA A 139 -12.79 5.77 4.29
C ALA A 139 -14.20 6.27 4.64
N SER A 140 -15.08 5.39 5.09
CA SER A 140 -16.45 5.74 5.49
C SER A 140 -16.61 6.07 6.97
N ASP A 141 -15.55 5.97 7.78
CA ASP A 141 -15.56 6.21 9.23
C ASP A 141 -15.17 7.66 9.56
N ASP A 142 -15.78 8.59 8.94
CA ASP A 142 -15.52 10.02 9.21
C ASP A 142 -16.32 10.56 10.36
#